data_2141e477611d038e7303b937c5ed22f4
#
_entry.id   2141e477611d038e7303b937c5ed22f4
#
_cell.length_a   1.000
_cell.length_b   1.000
_cell.length_c   1.000
_cell.angle_alpha   90.00
_cell.angle_beta   90.00
_cell.angle_gamma   90.00
#
_symmetry.space_group_name_H-M   'P 1'
#
loop_
_entity.id
_entity.type
_entity.pdbx_description
1 polymer ?
#
loop_
_entity_poly.entity_id
_entity_poly.type
_entity_poly.pdbx_seq_one_letter_code
_entity_poly.pdbx_strand_id
1 'polypeptide(L)'
;MGKNKKNGKNIDFCHFLWYNNNGWQNKVNYDWKSKYKDLEGVTYMYNVGDKVVYPMHGAGVIDAIEEKEILGEKQSYYILKMPGEVKVMVPTLTAEEHGIRNVIDKAEAEKVINVLEQDETEMEKNWNKRYRDNMDKMKSGNIYEIADVVRNLSFKQKEKGLSTGEKKMLYNAKQILVSELVLAEHATQDEVEELVDNKINTSFAMFKTDADVSIDTGNIVNKFIPFNDETGSSQNVWKNRIKKEL
;
A
#
# COMPACT_ATOMS: atom_id res chain seq x y z
N MET A 1 45.90 6.32 -8.86
CA MET A 1 44.68 7.14 -8.97
C MET A 1 43.47 6.20 -9.07
N GLY A 2 42.88 5.87 -7.96
CA GLY A 2 41.72 4.95 -7.87
C GLY A 2 40.55 5.69 -7.25
N LYS A 3 39.47 5.91 -8.03
CA LYS A 3 38.24 6.53 -7.55
C LYS A 3 37.39 5.47 -6.87
N ASN A 4 37.35 5.48 -5.55
CA ASN A 4 36.37 4.73 -4.76
C ASN A 4 34.98 5.38 -4.87
N LYS A 5 34.06 4.78 -5.63
CA LYS A 5 32.62 5.06 -5.54
C LYS A 5 32.09 4.40 -4.26
N LYS A 6 31.82 5.20 -3.24
CA LYS A 6 31.06 4.76 -2.06
C LYS A 6 29.58 4.75 -2.44
N ASN A 7 28.99 3.56 -2.53
CA ASN A 7 27.55 3.37 -2.59
C ASN A 7 26.93 3.82 -1.25
N GLY A 8 26.25 4.96 -1.27
CA GLY A 8 25.47 5.44 -0.14
C GLY A 8 24.23 4.56 0.03
N LYS A 9 24.20 3.71 1.05
CA LYS A 9 22.98 3.05 1.50
C LYS A 9 22.18 4.09 2.29
N ASN A 10 21.04 4.52 1.75
CA ASN A 10 20.03 5.26 2.51
C ASN A 10 19.52 4.35 3.64
N ILE A 11 19.86 4.69 4.86
CA ILE A 11 19.28 4.07 6.06
C ILE A 11 18.16 5.01 6.50
N ASP A 12 16.92 4.55 6.45
CA ASP A 12 15.75 5.28 6.90
C ASP A 12 15.95 5.73 8.35
N PHE A 13 15.96 7.04 8.57
CA PHE A 13 16.17 7.65 9.88
C PHE A 13 15.07 7.22 10.89
N CYS A 14 13.87 6.96 10.41
CA CYS A 14 12.78 6.44 11.23
C CYS A 14 13.01 4.99 11.69
N HIS A 15 13.64 4.16 10.86
CA HIS A 15 14.07 2.82 11.26
C HIS A 15 15.16 2.89 12.34
N PHE A 16 15.98 3.92 12.31
CA PHE A 16 17.02 4.19 13.30
C PHE A 16 16.47 4.58 14.68
N LEU A 17 15.42 5.40 14.77
CA LEU A 17 14.78 5.77 16.06
C LEU A 17 14.04 4.61 16.71
N TRP A 18 13.43 3.73 15.93
CA TRP A 18 12.78 2.51 16.45
C TRP A 18 13.80 1.47 16.93
N TYR A 19 14.97 1.42 16.28
CA TYR A 19 16.04 0.45 16.60
C TYR A 19 16.87 0.87 17.83
N ASN A 20 16.97 2.16 18.12
CA ASN A 20 17.80 2.66 19.24
C ASN A 20 17.21 2.40 20.64
N ASN A 21 15.95 2.07 20.76
CA ASN A 21 15.40 1.59 22.03
C ASN A 21 15.93 0.19 22.44
N ASN A 22 16.69 -0.48 21.54
CA ASN A 22 17.28 -1.80 21.75
C ASN A 22 18.83 -1.83 21.74
N GLY A 23 19.51 -0.72 21.90
CA GLY A 23 20.90 -0.70 22.38
C GLY A 23 22.04 -0.79 21.36
N TRP A 24 21.85 -0.44 20.07
CA TRP A 24 22.96 -0.36 19.11
C TRP A 24 23.29 1.08 18.73
N GLN A 25 24.51 1.50 19.09
CA GLN A 25 25.05 2.81 18.71
C GLN A 25 25.86 2.69 17.42
N ASN A 26 25.34 3.17 16.29
CA ASN A 26 26.14 3.44 15.10
C ASN A 26 26.10 4.93 14.77
N LYS A 27 27.22 5.61 14.94
CA LYS A 27 27.42 6.99 14.53
C LYS A 27 27.52 7.04 13.01
N VAL A 28 26.47 7.47 12.33
CA VAL A 28 26.54 7.92 10.93
C VAL A 28 26.48 9.43 10.98
N ASN A 29 27.63 10.10 10.74
CA ASN A 29 27.71 11.55 10.55
C ASN A 29 27.07 11.87 9.19
N TYR A 30 25.79 12.16 9.17
CA TYR A 30 25.13 12.78 8.01
C TYR A 30 25.10 14.29 8.24
N ASP A 31 25.95 15.02 7.49
CA ASP A 31 26.02 16.48 7.57
C ASP A 31 24.89 17.11 6.74
N TRP A 32 23.67 17.12 7.30
CA TRP A 32 22.49 17.76 6.72
C TRP A 32 22.61 19.30 6.74
N LYS A 33 23.39 19.86 7.68
CA LYS A 33 23.61 21.32 7.79
C LYS A 33 24.27 21.94 6.57
N SER A 34 25.11 21.19 5.85
CA SER A 34 25.76 21.69 4.64
C SER A 34 24.78 21.86 3.48
N LYS A 35 23.69 21.10 3.46
CA LYS A 35 22.67 21.12 2.40
C LYS A 35 21.60 22.20 2.62
N TYR A 36 21.34 22.60 3.89
CA TYR A 36 20.20 23.46 4.25
C TYR A 36 20.60 24.73 5.02
N LYS A 37 21.85 25.21 4.85
CA LYS A 37 22.46 26.27 5.66
C LYS A 37 21.84 27.66 5.52
N ASP A 38 20.98 27.91 4.55
CA ASP A 38 20.49 29.24 4.17
C ASP A 38 18.96 29.39 4.17
N LEU A 39 18.24 28.60 4.95
CA LEU A 39 16.77 28.72 5.03
C LEU A 39 16.32 29.66 6.15
N GLU A 40 16.51 30.95 5.96
CA GLU A 40 15.70 31.98 6.62
C GLU A 40 14.31 31.95 5.96
N GLY A 41 13.32 31.40 6.68
CA GLY A 41 11.93 31.25 6.23
C GLY A 41 11.56 29.82 5.88
N VAL A 42 11.53 28.92 6.87
CA VAL A 42 11.06 27.54 6.66
C VAL A 42 9.60 27.56 6.27
N THR A 43 9.31 27.40 4.98
CA THR A 43 7.94 27.13 4.52
C THR A 43 7.69 25.63 4.71
N TYR A 44 6.77 25.28 5.61
CA TYR A 44 6.34 23.90 5.78
C TYR A 44 5.54 23.46 4.55
N MET A 45 5.86 22.27 4.02
CA MET A 45 5.14 21.69 2.89
C MET A 45 3.70 21.29 3.27
N TYR A 46 3.51 20.89 4.54
CA TYR A 46 2.23 20.44 5.09
C TYR A 46 1.88 21.22 6.35
N ASN A 47 0.57 21.33 6.62
CA ASN A 47 0.02 21.98 7.79
C ASN A 47 -0.59 20.97 8.76
N VAL A 48 -0.83 21.40 10.01
CA VAL A 48 -1.61 20.60 10.97
C VAL A 48 -3.01 20.37 10.41
N GLY A 49 -3.45 19.12 10.45
CA GLY A 49 -4.73 18.66 9.87
C GLY A 49 -4.62 18.08 8.46
N ASP A 50 -3.50 18.27 7.77
CA ASP A 50 -3.30 17.68 6.45
C ASP A 50 -3.24 16.15 6.54
N LYS A 51 -3.87 15.48 5.56
CA LYS A 51 -3.87 14.03 5.40
C LYS A 51 -2.71 13.62 4.50
N VAL A 52 -1.81 12.83 5.02
CA VAL A 52 -0.59 12.43 4.32
C VAL A 52 -0.37 10.92 4.39
N VAL A 53 0.34 10.39 3.41
CA VAL A 53 0.80 9.01 3.37
C VAL A 53 2.27 8.97 3.67
N TYR A 54 2.66 8.08 4.57
CA TYR A 54 4.04 7.74 4.81
C TYR A 54 4.31 6.33 4.27
N PRO A 55 5.19 6.16 3.27
CA PRO A 55 5.50 4.86 2.68
C PRO A 55 5.79 3.80 3.75
N MET A 56 5.35 2.58 3.55
CA MET A 56 5.45 1.44 4.48
C MET A 56 4.66 1.56 5.79
N HIS A 57 4.16 2.75 6.15
CA HIS A 57 3.42 2.98 7.40
C HIS A 57 1.92 3.27 7.17
N GLY A 58 1.56 3.68 5.95
CA GLY A 58 0.18 4.00 5.59
C GLY A 58 -0.15 5.49 5.70
N ALA A 59 -1.44 5.79 5.74
CA ALA A 59 -1.94 7.15 5.78
C ALA A 59 -2.29 7.59 7.21
N GLY A 60 -2.10 8.87 7.50
CA GLY A 60 -2.40 9.49 8.77
C GLY A 60 -2.66 10.99 8.62
N VAL A 61 -2.86 11.65 9.74
CA VAL A 61 -3.11 13.11 9.81
C VAL A 61 -1.97 13.77 10.58
N ILE A 62 -1.53 14.92 10.13
CA ILE A 62 -0.56 15.73 10.87
C ILE A 62 -1.25 16.31 12.11
N ASP A 63 -0.89 15.78 13.28
CA ASP A 63 -1.44 16.17 14.59
C ASP A 63 -0.81 17.46 15.10
N ALA A 64 0.51 17.61 14.89
CA ALA A 64 1.27 18.79 15.32
C ALA A 64 2.54 18.97 14.48
N ILE A 65 3.11 20.18 14.55
CA ILE A 65 4.48 20.47 14.10
C ILE A 65 5.24 20.89 15.36
N GLU A 66 6.25 20.13 15.75
CA GLU A 66 6.99 20.36 16.98
C GLU A 66 8.49 20.51 16.72
N GLU A 67 9.10 21.49 17.38
CA GLU A 67 10.54 21.60 17.42
C GLU A 67 11.09 20.66 18.51
N LYS A 68 12.03 19.80 18.15
CA LYS A 68 12.69 18.87 19.07
C LYS A 68 14.18 18.91 18.92
N GLU A 69 14.87 18.77 20.04
CA GLU A 69 16.32 18.58 20.08
C GLU A 69 16.63 17.09 20.15
N ILE A 70 17.22 16.55 19.09
CA ILE A 70 17.64 15.16 19.01
C ILE A 70 19.12 15.12 18.69
N LEU A 71 19.90 14.44 19.54
CA LEU A 71 21.36 14.35 19.43
C LEU A 71 22.08 15.73 19.44
N GLY A 72 21.49 16.72 20.15
CA GLY A 72 22.04 18.08 20.26
C GLY A 72 21.69 19.00 19.07
N GLU A 73 20.82 18.56 18.19
CA GLU A 73 20.36 19.33 17.04
C GLU A 73 18.86 19.64 17.16
N LYS A 74 18.52 20.92 17.05
CA LYS A 74 17.12 21.38 17.06
C LYS A 74 16.60 21.40 15.63
N GLN A 75 15.47 20.70 15.40
CA GLN A 75 14.76 20.76 14.13
C GLN A 75 13.27 20.53 14.32
N SER A 76 12.48 20.96 13.34
CA SER A 76 11.03 20.78 13.34
C SER A 76 10.65 19.41 12.81
N TYR A 77 9.64 18.80 13.41
CA TYR A 77 9.10 17.50 13.05
C TYR A 77 7.59 17.59 12.81
N TYR A 78 7.12 16.94 11.77
CA TYR A 78 5.70 16.57 11.66
C TYR A 78 5.41 15.42 12.62
N ILE A 79 4.39 15.58 13.46
CA ILE A 79 3.87 14.52 14.31
C ILE A 79 2.64 13.95 13.58
N LEU A 80 2.82 12.78 12.98
CA LEU A 80 1.75 12.09 12.26
C LEU A 80 0.98 11.19 13.23
N LYS A 81 -0.33 11.34 13.27
CA LYS A 81 -1.23 10.42 13.95
C LYS A 81 -1.70 9.38 12.95
N MET A 82 -1.23 8.14 13.14
CA MET A 82 -1.55 6.98 12.32
C MET A 82 -2.72 6.20 12.91
N PRO A 83 -3.37 5.28 12.17
CA PRO A 83 -4.34 4.35 12.73
C PRO A 83 -3.81 3.61 13.96
N GLY A 84 -4.68 3.30 14.93
CA GLY A 84 -4.29 2.66 16.18
C GLY A 84 -3.56 3.57 17.19
N GLU A 85 -3.75 4.90 17.07
CA GLU A 85 -3.15 5.90 17.97
C GLU A 85 -1.60 5.94 17.95
N VAL A 86 -0.99 5.34 16.94
CA VAL A 86 0.47 5.37 16.78
C VAL A 86 0.89 6.76 16.29
N LYS A 87 1.87 7.36 16.98
CA LYS A 87 2.47 8.63 16.55
C LYS A 87 3.83 8.39 15.91
N VAL A 88 4.02 8.94 14.73
CA VAL A 88 5.27 8.90 13.98
C VAL A 88 5.82 10.30 13.82
N MET A 89 7.11 10.48 14.05
CA MET A 89 7.80 11.76 13.87
C MET A 89 8.60 11.74 12.59
N VAL A 90 8.42 12.76 11.74
CA VAL A 90 9.14 12.91 10.48
C VAL A 90 9.76 14.29 10.42
N PRO A 91 11.07 14.43 10.15
CA PRO A 91 11.69 15.73 10.01
C PRO A 91 11.05 16.53 8.87
N THR A 92 10.68 17.79 9.11
CA THR A 92 9.99 18.60 8.12
C THR A 92 10.82 18.86 6.88
N LEU A 93 12.13 19.04 7.04
CA LEU A 93 13.07 19.35 5.95
C LEU A 93 13.29 18.19 4.97
N THR A 94 13.16 16.96 5.45
CA THR A 94 13.40 15.74 4.64
C THR A 94 12.14 14.94 4.37
N ALA A 95 10.96 15.49 4.65
CA ALA A 95 9.68 14.80 4.49
C ALA A 95 9.46 14.30 3.05
N GLU A 96 9.81 15.11 2.04
CA GLU A 96 9.74 14.74 0.64
C GLU A 96 10.73 13.61 0.28
N GLU A 97 11.95 13.67 0.80
CA GLU A 97 12.97 12.63 0.60
C GLU A 97 12.53 11.28 1.21
N HIS A 98 11.71 11.32 2.27
CA HIS A 98 11.07 10.14 2.87
C HIS A 98 9.82 9.68 2.11
N GLY A 99 9.47 10.33 1.01
CA GLY A 99 8.35 9.96 0.15
C GLY A 99 6.98 10.30 0.74
N ILE A 100 6.90 11.23 1.70
CA ILE A 100 5.61 11.70 2.20
C ILE A 100 4.85 12.39 1.07
N ARG A 101 3.59 12.03 0.88
CA ARG A 101 2.70 12.57 -0.14
C ARG A 101 1.30 12.78 0.40
N ASN A 102 0.49 13.54 -0.32
CA ASN A 102 -0.93 13.67 -0.01
C ASN A 102 -1.65 12.32 -0.20
N VAL A 103 -2.73 12.13 0.55
CA VAL A 103 -3.70 11.06 0.33
C VAL A 103 -4.35 11.25 -1.03
N ILE A 104 -4.67 10.17 -1.72
CA ILE A 104 -5.40 10.18 -2.99
C ILE A 104 -6.80 10.77 -2.84
N ASP A 105 -7.35 11.29 -3.93
CA ASP A 105 -8.73 11.71 -3.97
C ASP A 105 -9.70 10.54 -4.19
N LYS A 106 -11.00 10.82 -4.09
CA LYS A 106 -12.05 9.82 -4.27
C LYS A 106 -12.03 9.17 -5.66
N ALA A 107 -11.76 9.94 -6.70
CA ALA A 107 -11.73 9.41 -8.07
C ALA A 107 -10.54 8.45 -8.28
N GLU A 108 -9.41 8.72 -7.63
CA GLU A 108 -8.28 7.79 -7.59
C GLU A 108 -8.56 6.57 -6.72
N ALA A 109 -9.25 6.72 -5.59
CA ALA A 109 -9.66 5.61 -4.74
C ALA A 109 -10.54 4.60 -5.51
N GLU A 110 -11.49 5.07 -6.32
CA GLU A 110 -12.29 4.21 -7.20
C GLU A 110 -11.42 3.42 -8.19
N LYS A 111 -10.39 4.03 -8.77
CA LYS A 111 -9.45 3.33 -9.67
C LYS A 111 -8.63 2.28 -8.92
N VAL A 112 -8.21 2.57 -7.70
CA VAL A 112 -7.49 1.61 -6.84
C VAL A 112 -8.37 0.41 -6.51
N ILE A 113 -9.65 0.63 -6.19
CA ILE A 113 -10.63 -0.43 -5.98
C ILE A 113 -10.79 -1.30 -7.23
N ASN A 114 -10.81 -0.69 -8.42
CA ASN A 114 -10.87 -1.44 -9.69
C ASN A 114 -9.63 -2.32 -9.92
N VAL A 115 -8.44 -1.96 -9.38
CA VAL A 115 -7.26 -2.85 -9.42
C VAL A 115 -7.49 -4.13 -8.64
N LEU A 116 -8.24 -4.07 -7.53
CA LEU A 116 -8.58 -5.26 -6.73
C LEU A 116 -9.54 -6.22 -7.43
N GLU A 117 -10.29 -5.71 -8.41
CA GLU A 117 -11.25 -6.49 -9.23
C GLU A 117 -10.61 -7.15 -10.45
N GLN A 118 -9.35 -6.85 -10.76
CA GLN A 118 -8.65 -7.44 -11.89
C GLN A 118 -8.13 -8.84 -11.56
N ASP A 119 -7.77 -9.59 -12.63
CA ASP A 119 -7.07 -10.86 -12.49
C ASP A 119 -5.69 -10.68 -11.85
N GLU A 120 -5.15 -11.77 -11.31
CA GLU A 120 -3.80 -11.74 -10.75
C GLU A 120 -2.76 -11.42 -11.83
N THR A 121 -1.77 -10.60 -11.48
CA THR A 121 -0.59 -10.41 -12.32
C THR A 121 0.40 -11.53 -12.06
N GLU A 122 1.14 -11.95 -13.09
CA GLU A 122 2.13 -13.02 -12.96
C GLU A 122 3.19 -12.65 -11.92
N MET A 123 3.29 -13.47 -10.87
CA MET A 123 4.30 -13.33 -9.83
C MET A 123 5.47 -14.28 -10.07
N GLU A 124 6.65 -13.85 -9.70
CA GLU A 124 7.85 -14.68 -9.74
C GLU A 124 7.68 -15.99 -8.96
N LYS A 125 8.07 -17.11 -9.58
CA LYS A 125 7.99 -18.43 -8.96
C LYS A 125 8.97 -18.59 -7.80
N ASN A 126 10.17 -17.98 -7.93
CA ASN A 126 11.16 -17.96 -6.88
C ASN A 126 10.71 -17.12 -5.71
N TRP A 127 10.59 -17.72 -4.51
CA TRP A 127 10.10 -17.06 -3.31
C TRP A 127 10.94 -15.81 -2.93
N ASN A 128 12.26 -15.91 -2.96
CA ASN A 128 13.14 -14.81 -2.58
C ASN A 128 13.00 -13.60 -3.52
N LYS A 129 12.84 -13.86 -4.82
CA LYS A 129 12.66 -12.80 -5.81
C LYS A 129 11.29 -12.18 -5.65
N ARG A 130 10.22 -12.99 -5.60
CA ARG A 130 8.85 -12.53 -5.38
C ARG A 130 8.71 -11.68 -4.11
N TYR A 131 9.36 -12.12 -3.01
CA TYR A 131 9.33 -11.36 -1.75
C TYR A 131 9.99 -9.99 -1.91
N ARG A 132 11.12 -9.88 -2.59
CA ARG A 132 11.81 -8.61 -2.84
C ARG A 132 11.00 -7.71 -3.77
N ASP A 133 10.49 -8.25 -4.87
CA ASP A 133 9.70 -7.50 -5.83
C ASP A 133 8.44 -6.88 -5.18
N ASN A 134 7.73 -7.66 -4.37
CA ASN A 134 6.59 -7.14 -3.60
C ASN A 134 7.01 -6.12 -2.54
N MET A 135 8.15 -6.32 -1.87
CA MET A 135 8.67 -5.37 -0.91
C MET A 135 9.05 -4.04 -1.58
N ASP A 136 9.61 -4.07 -2.78
CA ASP A 136 9.98 -2.88 -3.54
C ASP A 136 8.72 -2.12 -3.99
N LYS A 137 7.66 -2.82 -4.42
CA LYS A 137 6.34 -2.23 -4.67
C LYS A 137 5.76 -1.53 -3.44
N MET A 138 5.87 -2.14 -2.26
CA MET A 138 5.39 -1.51 -1.02
C MET A 138 6.20 -0.26 -0.64
N LYS A 139 7.53 -0.28 -0.88
CA LYS A 139 8.42 0.85 -0.59
C LYS A 139 8.24 2.03 -1.54
N SER A 140 7.77 1.80 -2.77
CA SER A 140 7.51 2.87 -3.73
C SER A 140 6.48 3.88 -3.23
N GLY A 141 5.61 3.47 -2.29
CA GLY A 141 4.49 4.28 -1.81
C GLY A 141 3.36 4.46 -2.82
N ASN A 142 3.46 3.82 -3.99
CA ASN A 142 2.42 3.86 -5.02
C ASN A 142 1.25 2.96 -4.60
N ILE A 143 0.09 3.56 -4.40
CA ILE A 143 -1.11 2.86 -3.91
C ILE A 143 -1.60 1.77 -4.88
N TYR A 144 -1.42 1.96 -6.19
CA TYR A 144 -1.80 0.96 -7.20
C TYR A 144 -0.92 -0.30 -7.10
N GLU A 145 0.38 -0.12 -6.84
CA GLU A 145 1.31 -1.23 -6.62
C GLU A 145 1.01 -1.96 -5.31
N ILE A 146 0.61 -1.23 -4.27
CA ILE A 146 0.18 -1.82 -2.99
C ILE A 146 -1.10 -2.63 -3.18
N ALA A 147 -2.09 -2.11 -3.93
CA ALA A 147 -3.32 -2.84 -4.27
C ALA A 147 -3.02 -4.12 -5.07
N ASP A 148 -2.08 -4.07 -6.01
CA ASP A 148 -1.61 -5.24 -6.76
C ASP A 148 -1.00 -6.30 -5.85
N VAL A 149 -0.16 -5.89 -4.89
CA VAL A 149 0.42 -6.81 -3.88
C VAL A 149 -0.67 -7.45 -3.02
N VAL A 150 -1.66 -6.66 -2.56
CA VAL A 150 -2.77 -7.15 -1.74
C VAL A 150 -3.59 -8.18 -2.52
N ARG A 151 -3.99 -7.88 -3.76
CA ARG A 151 -4.75 -8.78 -4.63
C ARG A 151 -4.00 -10.09 -4.89
N ASN A 152 -2.77 -10.00 -5.39
CA ASN A 152 -1.98 -11.17 -5.79
C ASN A 152 -1.65 -12.09 -4.61
N LEU A 153 -1.27 -11.53 -3.46
CA LEU A 153 -1.00 -12.34 -2.28
C LEU A 153 -2.30 -12.94 -1.70
N SER A 154 -3.43 -12.23 -1.79
CA SER A 154 -4.73 -12.76 -1.37
C SER A 154 -5.17 -13.94 -2.25
N PHE A 155 -5.01 -13.85 -3.57
CA PHE A 155 -5.29 -14.95 -4.50
C PHE A 155 -4.42 -16.15 -4.20
N LYS A 156 -3.11 -15.94 -4.08
CA LYS A 156 -2.17 -17.00 -3.73
C LYS A 156 -2.47 -17.64 -2.37
N GLN A 157 -2.93 -16.85 -1.39
CA GLN A 157 -3.33 -17.37 -0.08
C GLN A 157 -4.49 -18.36 -0.18
N LYS A 158 -5.46 -18.07 -1.04
CA LYS A 158 -6.64 -18.94 -1.28
C LYS A 158 -6.27 -20.20 -2.05
N GLU A 159 -5.36 -20.12 -3.01
CA GLU A 159 -4.96 -21.26 -3.84
C GLU A 159 -4.01 -22.24 -3.14
N LYS A 160 -2.90 -21.74 -2.64
CA LYS A 160 -1.74 -22.56 -2.21
C LYS A 160 -1.26 -22.23 -0.81
N GLY A 161 -1.84 -21.18 -0.21
CA GLY A 161 -1.37 -20.64 1.05
C GLY A 161 -0.11 -19.76 0.90
N LEU A 162 0.21 -19.06 1.97
CA LEU A 162 1.36 -18.15 2.06
C LEU A 162 2.35 -18.61 3.12
N SER A 163 3.64 -18.35 2.87
CA SER A 163 4.66 -18.43 3.90
C SER A 163 4.42 -17.41 5.01
N THR A 164 5.03 -17.59 6.19
CA THR A 164 4.93 -16.65 7.31
C THR A 164 5.33 -15.23 6.92
N GLY A 165 6.39 -15.07 6.11
CA GLY A 165 6.84 -13.77 5.62
C GLY A 165 5.81 -13.11 4.68
N GLU A 166 5.23 -13.89 3.76
CA GLU A 166 4.21 -13.39 2.83
C GLU A 166 2.90 -13.04 3.56
N LYS A 167 2.50 -13.81 4.60
CA LYS A 167 1.34 -13.48 5.45
C LYS A 167 1.52 -12.13 6.14
N LYS A 168 2.71 -11.88 6.72
CA LYS A 168 3.03 -10.60 7.35
C LYS A 168 3.03 -9.46 6.32
N MET A 169 3.57 -9.71 5.12
CA MET A 169 3.58 -8.73 4.04
C MET A 169 2.16 -8.38 3.59
N LEU A 170 1.30 -9.37 3.35
CA LEU A 170 -0.10 -9.16 2.99
C LEU A 170 -0.84 -8.35 4.06
N TYR A 171 -0.66 -8.70 5.34
CA TYR A 171 -1.25 -7.95 6.44
C TYR A 171 -0.82 -6.48 6.42
N ASN A 172 0.50 -6.21 6.31
CA ASN A 172 1.01 -4.85 6.27
C ASN A 172 0.52 -4.08 5.03
N ALA A 173 0.56 -4.71 3.85
CA ALA A 173 0.08 -4.09 2.61
C ALA A 173 -1.41 -3.73 2.71
N LYS A 174 -2.23 -4.62 3.29
CA LYS A 174 -3.65 -4.38 3.52
C LYS A 174 -3.88 -3.22 4.49
N GLN A 175 -3.12 -3.15 5.59
CA GLN A 175 -3.22 -2.02 6.53
C GLN A 175 -2.86 -0.69 5.88
N ILE A 176 -1.81 -0.64 5.04
CA ILE A 176 -1.42 0.56 4.30
C ILE A 176 -2.55 0.98 3.35
N LEU A 177 -3.05 0.05 2.53
CA LEU A 177 -4.13 0.29 1.57
C LEU A 177 -5.40 0.81 2.25
N VAL A 178 -5.85 0.11 3.29
CA VAL A 178 -7.06 0.46 4.04
C VAL A 178 -6.93 1.83 4.68
N SER A 179 -5.79 2.15 5.32
CA SER A 179 -5.58 3.44 5.98
C SER A 179 -5.71 4.62 5.02
N GLU A 180 -5.26 4.47 3.77
CA GLU A 180 -5.38 5.52 2.76
C GLU A 180 -6.81 5.63 2.21
N LEU A 181 -7.45 4.50 1.91
CA LEU A 181 -8.83 4.48 1.42
C LEU A 181 -9.83 5.04 2.47
N VAL A 182 -9.63 4.77 3.76
CA VAL A 182 -10.42 5.35 4.87
C VAL A 182 -10.39 6.88 4.83
N LEU A 183 -9.21 7.47 4.63
CA LEU A 183 -9.07 8.92 4.57
C LEU A 183 -9.58 9.53 3.25
N ALA A 184 -9.47 8.79 2.14
CA ALA A 184 -9.95 9.22 0.82
C ALA A 184 -11.47 9.17 0.72
N GLU A 185 -12.10 8.09 1.21
CA GLU A 185 -13.55 7.86 1.12
C GLU A 185 -14.34 8.45 2.29
N HIS A 186 -13.66 8.92 3.36
CA HIS A 186 -14.30 9.36 4.60
C HIS A 186 -15.17 8.26 5.25
N ALA A 187 -14.77 7.00 5.09
CA ALA A 187 -15.43 5.82 5.61
C ALA A 187 -14.78 5.32 6.90
N THR A 188 -15.40 4.37 7.56
CA THR A 188 -14.79 3.69 8.71
C THR A 188 -13.81 2.60 8.25
N GLN A 189 -12.92 2.18 9.15
CA GLN A 189 -11.95 1.12 8.85
C GLN A 189 -12.65 -0.20 8.49
N ASP A 190 -13.67 -0.57 9.26
CA ASP A 190 -14.42 -1.83 9.07
C ASP A 190 -15.12 -1.86 7.70
N GLU A 191 -15.75 -0.74 7.29
CA GLU A 191 -16.40 -0.62 5.98
C GLU A 191 -15.41 -0.78 4.82
N VAL A 192 -14.23 -0.18 4.93
CA VAL A 192 -13.19 -0.27 3.89
C VAL A 192 -12.56 -1.66 3.87
N GLU A 193 -12.29 -2.27 5.03
CA GLU A 193 -11.76 -3.64 5.10
C GLU A 193 -12.74 -4.64 4.47
N GLU A 194 -14.03 -4.53 4.77
CA GLU A 194 -15.08 -5.35 4.18
C GLU A 194 -15.17 -5.13 2.66
N LEU A 195 -15.13 -3.87 2.21
CA LEU A 195 -15.12 -3.54 0.78
C LEU A 195 -13.95 -4.20 0.05
N VAL A 196 -12.74 -4.06 0.57
CA VAL A 196 -11.51 -4.64 -0.01
C VAL A 196 -11.63 -6.17 -0.08
N ASP A 197 -12.08 -6.81 1.00
CA ASP A 197 -12.23 -8.26 1.04
C ASP A 197 -13.30 -8.76 0.07
N ASN A 198 -14.45 -8.09 0.01
CA ASN A 198 -15.54 -8.45 -0.90
C ASN A 198 -15.10 -8.32 -2.37
N LYS A 199 -14.37 -7.25 -2.73
CA LYS A 199 -13.86 -7.06 -4.09
C LYS A 199 -12.89 -8.17 -4.49
N ILE A 200 -11.93 -8.50 -3.62
CA ILE A 200 -10.96 -9.58 -3.84
C ILE A 200 -11.66 -10.95 -3.90
N ASN A 201 -12.66 -11.20 -3.05
CA ASN A 201 -13.40 -12.47 -3.04
C ASN A 201 -14.19 -12.66 -4.32
N THR A 202 -14.90 -11.62 -4.76
CA THR A 202 -15.69 -11.64 -6.00
C THR A 202 -14.80 -11.85 -7.21
N SER A 203 -13.71 -11.11 -7.29
CA SER A 203 -12.73 -11.23 -8.38
C SER A 203 -12.12 -12.63 -8.43
N PHE A 204 -11.69 -13.15 -7.29
CA PHE A 204 -11.14 -14.51 -7.21
C PHE A 204 -12.15 -15.57 -7.68
N ALA A 205 -13.43 -15.48 -7.27
CA ALA A 205 -14.46 -16.40 -7.70
C ALA A 205 -14.70 -16.32 -9.22
N MET A 206 -14.67 -15.13 -9.82
CA MET A 206 -14.86 -14.97 -11.26
C MET A 206 -13.72 -15.63 -12.06
N PHE A 207 -12.48 -15.34 -11.73
CA PHE A 207 -11.32 -15.81 -12.51
C PHE A 207 -11.02 -17.32 -12.29
N LYS A 208 -11.37 -17.89 -11.15
CA LYS A 208 -11.10 -19.31 -10.85
C LYS A 208 -12.20 -20.26 -11.29
N THR A 209 -13.46 -19.82 -11.29
CA THR A 209 -14.54 -20.64 -11.87
C THR A 209 -14.39 -20.77 -13.38
N ASP A 210 -13.92 -19.74 -14.07
CA ASP A 210 -13.69 -19.82 -15.51
C ASP A 210 -12.48 -20.68 -15.89
N ALA A 211 -11.46 -20.77 -15.02
CA ALA A 211 -10.30 -21.65 -15.23
C ALA A 211 -10.64 -23.15 -15.03
N ASP A 212 -11.49 -23.47 -14.05
CA ASP A 212 -11.91 -24.86 -13.79
C ASP A 212 -12.90 -25.38 -14.86
N VAL A 213 -13.69 -24.48 -15.47
CA VAL A 213 -14.59 -24.84 -16.58
C VAL A 213 -13.81 -25.13 -17.87
N SER A 214 -12.62 -24.54 -18.05
CA SER A 214 -11.79 -24.78 -19.24
C SER A 214 -11.04 -26.13 -19.23
N ILE A 215 -10.98 -26.83 -18.10
CA ILE A 215 -10.25 -28.11 -17.97
C ILE A 215 -11.18 -29.33 -18.19
N ASP A 216 -12.51 -29.18 -18.05
CA ASP A 216 -13.46 -30.30 -18.16
C ASP A 216 -14.38 -30.23 -19.39
N THR A 217 -13.95 -29.60 -20.49
CA THR A 217 -14.72 -29.53 -21.75
C THR A 217 -14.71 -30.85 -22.56
N GLY A 218 -14.30 -31.98 -21.95
CA GLY A 218 -14.42 -33.31 -22.56
C GLY A 218 -15.82 -33.96 -22.39
N ASN A 219 -16.65 -33.52 -21.46
CA ASN A 219 -17.86 -34.31 -21.12
C ASN A 219 -19.16 -33.54 -20.81
N ILE A 220 -19.22 -32.20 -20.94
CA ILE A 220 -20.47 -31.45 -20.66
C ILE A 220 -20.75 -30.43 -21.77
N VAL A 221 -20.83 -30.89 -23.04
CA VAL A 221 -21.23 -30.01 -24.16
C VAL A 221 -22.77 -29.83 -24.25
N ASN A 222 -23.57 -30.41 -23.35
CA ASN A 222 -25.03 -30.46 -23.54
C ASN A 222 -25.86 -29.80 -22.41
N LYS A 223 -25.36 -28.91 -21.58
CA LYS A 223 -26.19 -28.36 -20.50
C LYS A 223 -26.30 -26.84 -20.37
N PHE A 224 -25.63 -26.06 -21.20
CA PHE A 224 -25.85 -24.61 -21.24
C PHE A 224 -25.97 -24.13 -22.69
N ILE A 225 -27.21 -24.06 -23.17
CA ILE A 225 -27.56 -23.32 -24.37
C ILE A 225 -27.50 -21.83 -24.01
N PRO A 226 -26.65 -21.01 -24.64
CA PRO A 226 -26.70 -19.58 -24.44
C PRO A 226 -28.01 -19.05 -25.05
N PHE A 227 -28.82 -18.41 -24.24
CA PHE A 227 -29.97 -17.67 -24.71
C PHE A 227 -29.46 -16.44 -25.46
N ASN A 228 -29.47 -16.49 -26.79
CA ASN A 228 -29.21 -15.33 -27.62
C ASN A 228 -30.42 -14.41 -27.57
N ASP A 229 -30.31 -13.28 -26.88
CA ASP A 229 -31.23 -12.18 -27.13
C ASP A 229 -30.55 -11.18 -28.09
N GLU A 230 -31.33 -10.77 -29.07
CA GLU A 230 -30.89 -9.92 -30.19
C GLU A 230 -30.61 -8.44 -29.78
N THR A 231 -30.45 -8.12 -28.49
CA THR A 231 -30.36 -6.73 -27.98
C THR A 231 -29.00 -6.29 -27.48
N GLY A 232 -27.94 -7.07 -27.67
CA GLY A 232 -26.53 -6.59 -27.61
C GLY A 232 -26.03 -6.03 -26.27
N SER A 233 -26.65 -6.35 -25.12
CA SER A 233 -26.26 -5.80 -23.82
C SER A 233 -25.99 -6.92 -22.81
N SER A 234 -24.88 -7.62 -22.98
CA SER A 234 -24.45 -8.70 -22.09
C SER A 234 -23.96 -8.26 -20.69
N GLN A 235 -23.74 -6.98 -20.48
CA GLN A 235 -23.25 -6.47 -19.19
C GLN A 235 -24.33 -6.26 -18.11
N ASN A 236 -25.61 -6.16 -18.46
CA ASN A 236 -26.67 -5.88 -17.49
C ASN A 236 -27.36 -7.13 -16.90
N VAL A 237 -27.19 -8.29 -17.51
CA VAL A 237 -27.85 -9.54 -17.06
C VAL A 237 -27.22 -10.05 -15.76
N TRP A 238 -25.91 -9.85 -15.58
CA TRP A 238 -25.19 -10.31 -14.39
C TRP A 238 -25.47 -9.47 -13.14
N LYS A 239 -25.62 -8.15 -13.29
CA LYS A 239 -25.95 -7.24 -12.17
C LYS A 239 -27.31 -7.52 -11.54
N ASN A 240 -28.25 -8.08 -12.29
CA ASN A 240 -29.61 -8.36 -11.80
C ASN A 240 -29.76 -9.76 -11.16
N ARG A 241 -28.83 -10.68 -11.40
CA ARG A 241 -28.88 -12.02 -10.80
C ARG A 241 -28.35 -12.02 -9.37
N ILE A 242 -27.29 -11.25 -9.11
CA ILE A 242 -26.72 -11.12 -7.76
C ILE A 242 -27.67 -10.41 -6.79
N LYS A 243 -28.56 -9.52 -7.27
CA LYS A 243 -29.58 -8.85 -6.44
C LYS A 243 -30.78 -9.73 -6.02
N LYS A 244 -30.91 -10.93 -6.54
CA LYS A 244 -32.01 -11.82 -6.22
C LYS A 244 -31.66 -12.96 -5.27
N GLU A 245 -30.38 -13.15 -4.96
CA GLU A 245 -29.91 -14.23 -4.06
C GLU A 245 -29.22 -13.68 -2.79
N LEU A 246 -29.31 -12.37 -2.54
CA LEU A 246 -29.05 -11.69 -1.28
C LEU A 246 -30.39 -11.08 -0.78
#